data_7c495a5d7e305970bb2b2afc9544d960
#
_entry.id   7c495a5d7e305970bb2b2afc9544d960
#
_cell.length_a   1.000
_cell.length_b   1.000
_cell.length_c   1.000
_cell.angle_alpha   90.00
_cell.angle_beta   90.00
_cell.angle_gamma   90.00
#
_symmetry.space_group_name_H-M   'P 1'
#
loop_
_entity.id
_entity.type
_entity.pdbx_description
1 polymer ?
#
loop_
_entity_poly.entity_id
_entity_poly.type
_entity_poly.pdbx_seq_one_letter_code
_entity_poly.pdbx_strand_id
1 'polypeptide(L)'
;MDKGKDKKMTGLSTLCYIEKDGKYLMLHRVVKKNDVNKDKWIGVGGHFEYAESPEECLLREVKEETGYTLTSWKYRGIVTFVYGEDVVEYMSLYTADGFTGDPIECDEGILEWVEKEKIKDLNLWEGDKIFFRLIDEEEEFFSLKLVYNKSDVLEYVALNGKPMELFDVIDEDGNKTGQVKERGVAHRDGTLHATVHIWIVRPNQESGYDVLLQKRSECKDSNPG
;
A
#
# COMPACT_ATOMS: atom_id res chain seq x y z
N MET A 1 -30.95 4.39 -28.46
CA MET A 1 -30.79 4.70 -27.03
C MET A 1 -29.39 4.22 -26.63
N ASP A 2 -28.46 5.13 -26.69
CA ASP A 2 -27.07 4.86 -26.31
C ASP A 2 -27.00 4.74 -24.79
N LYS A 3 -26.78 3.53 -24.28
CA LYS A 3 -26.50 3.33 -22.86
C LYS A 3 -25.12 3.94 -22.61
N GLY A 4 -25.13 5.08 -21.93
CA GLY A 4 -23.90 5.74 -21.52
C GLY A 4 -22.93 4.72 -20.95
N LYS A 5 -21.82 4.50 -21.64
CA LYS A 5 -20.66 3.80 -21.10
C LYS A 5 -20.19 4.64 -19.92
N ASP A 6 -20.32 4.13 -18.71
CA ASP A 6 -19.70 4.72 -17.53
C ASP A 6 -18.25 4.99 -17.89
N LYS A 7 -17.87 6.27 -17.83
CA LYS A 7 -16.54 6.71 -18.27
C LYS A 7 -15.54 6.24 -17.22
N LYS A 8 -14.79 5.18 -17.53
CA LYS A 8 -13.68 4.74 -16.67
C LYS A 8 -12.72 5.91 -16.49
N MET A 9 -12.47 6.28 -15.25
CA MET A 9 -11.49 7.32 -14.91
C MET A 9 -10.11 6.68 -14.83
N THR A 10 -9.19 7.21 -15.61
CA THR A 10 -7.77 6.83 -15.52
C THR A 10 -6.98 8.08 -15.24
N GLY A 11 -6.33 8.11 -14.07
CA GLY A 11 -5.48 9.21 -13.63
C GLY A 11 -3.99 8.87 -13.72
N LEU A 12 -3.19 9.93 -13.85
CA LEU A 12 -1.74 9.90 -13.63
C LEU A 12 -1.45 10.92 -12.54
N SER A 13 -0.74 10.51 -11.50
CA SER A 13 -0.45 11.37 -10.35
C SER A 13 0.93 11.10 -9.74
N THR A 14 1.30 11.94 -8.81
CA THR A 14 2.43 11.73 -7.91
C THR A 14 1.93 11.48 -6.50
N LEU A 15 2.73 10.76 -5.72
CA LEU A 15 2.55 10.56 -4.28
C LEU A 15 3.92 10.64 -3.62
N CYS A 16 4.10 11.56 -2.67
CA CYS A 16 5.36 11.82 -2.02
C CYS A 16 5.26 11.77 -0.51
N TYR A 17 6.19 11.05 0.12
CA TYR A 17 6.38 11.03 1.55
C TYR A 17 7.64 11.82 1.90
N ILE A 18 7.45 13.05 2.44
CA ILE A 18 8.54 13.90 2.88
C ILE A 18 8.97 13.44 4.26
N GLU A 19 10.27 13.21 4.41
CA GLU A 19 10.88 12.66 5.63
C GLU A 19 11.72 13.71 6.36
N LYS A 20 11.59 13.77 7.69
CA LYS A 20 12.44 14.55 8.57
C LYS A 20 12.45 13.98 9.98
N ASP A 21 13.62 13.84 10.57
CA ASP A 21 13.80 13.46 11.99
C ASP A 21 13.01 12.18 12.38
N GLY A 22 13.02 11.15 11.51
CA GLY A 22 12.31 9.89 11.74
C GLY A 22 10.78 9.97 11.58
N LYS A 23 10.26 11.03 10.96
CA LYS A 23 8.84 11.26 10.70
C LYS A 23 8.58 11.39 9.21
N TYR A 24 7.35 11.05 8.81
CA TYR A 24 6.79 11.44 7.51
C TYR A 24 5.80 12.59 7.67
N LEU A 25 5.79 13.52 6.70
CA LEU A 25 4.70 14.49 6.55
C LEU A 25 3.53 13.76 5.91
N MET A 26 2.45 13.66 6.66
CA MET A 26 1.22 12.97 6.24
C MET A 26 0.10 13.97 6.05
N LEU A 27 -0.73 13.77 5.03
CA LEU A 27 -1.93 14.53 4.75
C LEU A 27 -3.17 13.74 5.17
N HIS A 28 -3.92 14.25 6.17
CA HIS A 28 -5.22 13.71 6.56
C HIS A 28 -6.33 14.33 5.71
N ARG A 29 -6.95 13.56 4.85
CA ARG A 29 -7.96 13.98 3.85
C ARG A 29 -9.34 14.20 4.49
N VAL A 30 -9.59 15.35 5.07
CA VAL A 30 -10.84 15.63 5.82
C VAL A 30 -11.74 16.68 5.18
N VAL A 31 -11.30 17.37 4.12
CA VAL A 31 -12.01 18.53 3.56
C VAL A 31 -13.01 18.14 2.47
N LYS A 32 -12.62 17.30 1.52
CA LYS A 32 -13.46 16.94 0.36
C LYS A 32 -14.50 15.88 0.74
N LYS A 33 -15.80 16.15 0.49
CA LYS A 33 -16.91 15.21 0.83
C LYS A 33 -16.99 13.99 -0.07
N ASN A 34 -16.64 14.12 -1.35
CA ASN A 34 -16.71 13.07 -2.37
C ASN A 34 -15.29 12.69 -2.80
N ASP A 35 -14.48 12.20 -1.86
CA ASP A 35 -13.11 11.80 -2.07
C ASP A 35 -12.98 10.30 -1.78
N VAL A 36 -12.35 9.55 -2.68
CA VAL A 36 -12.00 8.13 -2.46
C VAL A 36 -11.09 8.00 -1.24
N ASN A 37 -10.25 9.02 -0.99
CA ASN A 37 -9.35 9.10 0.15
C ASN A 37 -9.96 9.75 1.39
N LYS A 38 -11.28 9.93 1.44
CA LYS A 38 -11.91 10.57 2.58
C LYS A 38 -11.54 9.89 3.89
N ASP A 39 -11.10 10.70 4.87
CA ASP A 39 -10.63 10.28 6.21
C ASP A 39 -9.40 9.37 6.20
N LYS A 40 -8.71 9.24 5.06
CA LYS A 40 -7.44 8.54 4.95
C LYS A 40 -6.26 9.47 5.21
N TRP A 41 -5.18 8.89 5.68
CA TRP A 41 -3.87 9.51 5.77
C TRP A 41 -3.03 9.06 4.57
N ILE A 42 -2.56 10.01 3.79
CA ILE A 42 -1.79 9.74 2.57
C ILE A 42 -0.54 10.63 2.54
N GLY A 43 0.32 10.44 1.55
CA GLY A 43 1.39 11.39 1.20
C GLY A 43 0.83 12.63 0.51
N VAL A 44 1.69 13.59 0.23
CA VAL A 44 1.39 14.79 -0.56
C VAL A 44 1.55 14.49 -2.05
N GLY A 45 0.77 15.13 -2.92
CA GLY A 45 0.84 14.93 -4.36
C GLY A 45 -0.51 15.05 -5.03
N GLY A 46 -0.50 15.04 -6.36
CA GLY A 46 -1.71 15.23 -7.15
C GLY A 46 -1.54 14.82 -8.59
N HIS A 47 -2.52 15.19 -9.41
CA HIS A 47 -2.58 14.78 -10.80
C HIS A 47 -1.63 15.60 -11.67
N PHE A 48 -1.09 14.95 -12.71
CA PHE A 48 -0.27 15.61 -13.71
C PHE A 48 -1.10 16.67 -14.46
N GLU A 49 -0.50 17.81 -14.66
CA GLU A 49 -0.97 18.80 -15.65
C GLU A 49 -0.48 18.43 -17.05
N TYR A 50 -1.00 19.15 -18.04
CA TYR A 50 -0.65 18.89 -19.43
C TYR A 50 0.86 19.03 -19.67
N ALA A 51 1.47 17.98 -20.19
CA ALA A 51 2.89 17.86 -20.54
C ALA A 51 3.88 17.90 -19.36
N GLU A 52 3.43 17.78 -18.12
CA GLU A 52 4.33 17.63 -16.99
C GLU A 52 5.07 16.27 -16.98
N SER A 53 6.32 16.28 -16.61
CA SER A 53 7.02 15.08 -16.16
C SER A 53 6.62 14.71 -14.72
N PRO A 54 6.88 13.47 -14.26
CA PRO A 54 6.63 13.09 -12.87
C PRO A 54 7.31 14.01 -11.85
N GLU A 55 8.53 14.48 -12.14
CA GLU A 55 9.28 15.38 -11.26
C GLU A 55 8.71 16.80 -11.25
N GLU A 56 8.24 17.31 -12.39
CA GLU A 56 7.60 18.62 -12.45
C GLU A 56 6.30 18.63 -11.65
N CYS A 57 5.45 17.60 -11.81
CA CYS A 57 4.26 17.41 -10.99
C CYS A 57 4.59 17.29 -9.51
N LEU A 58 5.56 16.46 -9.14
CA LEU A 58 6.03 16.32 -7.76
C LEU A 58 6.39 17.67 -7.13
N LEU A 59 7.22 18.45 -7.83
CA LEU A 59 7.73 19.73 -7.29
C LEU A 59 6.62 20.77 -7.16
N ARG A 60 5.69 20.82 -8.12
CA ARG A 60 4.54 21.73 -8.08
C ARG A 60 3.60 21.35 -6.95
N GLU A 61 3.14 20.11 -6.89
CA GLU A 61 2.17 19.64 -5.90
C GLU A 61 2.70 19.77 -4.46
N VAL A 62 3.96 19.37 -4.21
CA VAL A 62 4.57 19.55 -2.89
C VAL A 62 4.62 21.03 -2.51
N LYS A 63 4.95 21.92 -3.47
CA LYS A 63 4.97 23.36 -3.21
C LYS A 63 3.60 23.92 -2.91
N GLU A 64 2.58 23.50 -3.66
CA GLU A 64 1.20 23.98 -3.53
C GLU A 64 0.55 23.49 -2.23
N GLU A 65 0.74 22.21 -1.88
CA GLU A 65 0.11 21.62 -0.70
C GLU A 65 0.84 21.95 0.61
N THR A 66 2.17 22.07 0.59
CA THR A 66 2.96 22.18 1.83
C THR A 66 3.71 23.50 2.02
N GLY A 67 3.91 24.29 0.96
CA GLY A 67 4.79 25.45 0.96
C GLY A 67 6.28 25.11 0.86
N TYR A 68 6.65 23.83 0.96
CA TYR A 68 8.04 23.43 0.85
C TYR A 68 8.52 23.36 -0.59
N THR A 69 9.81 23.57 -0.78
CA THR A 69 10.52 23.37 -2.04
C THR A 69 11.50 22.23 -1.85
N LEU A 70 11.28 21.12 -2.54
CA LEU A 70 12.16 19.95 -2.45
C LEU A 70 13.55 20.26 -3.03
N THR A 71 14.59 19.75 -2.38
CA THR A 71 16.00 19.83 -2.80
C THR A 71 16.63 18.45 -2.99
N SER A 72 15.99 17.41 -2.44
CA SER A 72 16.39 16.00 -2.59
C SER A 72 15.18 15.11 -2.54
N TRP A 73 15.08 14.19 -3.50
CA TRP A 73 14.01 13.17 -3.58
C TRP A 73 14.51 11.92 -4.27
N LYS A 74 13.81 10.81 -4.02
CA LYS A 74 14.06 9.52 -4.66
C LYS A 74 12.77 8.97 -5.27
N TYR A 75 12.80 8.60 -6.55
CA TYR A 75 11.71 7.88 -7.20
C TYR A 75 11.74 6.42 -6.74
N ARG A 76 10.69 5.98 -6.06
CA ARG A 76 10.59 4.63 -5.47
C ARG A 76 9.94 3.62 -6.41
N GLY A 77 9.01 4.05 -7.23
CA GLY A 77 8.32 3.15 -8.13
C GLY A 77 6.98 3.67 -8.63
N ILE A 78 6.27 2.79 -9.30
CA ILE A 78 4.91 3.05 -9.78
C ILE A 78 3.91 2.22 -8.98
N VAL A 79 2.88 2.86 -8.45
CA VAL A 79 1.74 2.21 -7.82
C VAL A 79 0.53 2.31 -8.73
N THR A 80 0.00 1.17 -9.17
CA THR A 80 -1.27 1.10 -9.90
C THR A 80 -2.39 0.82 -8.90
N PHE A 81 -3.16 1.83 -8.59
CA PHE A 81 -4.33 1.74 -7.71
C PHE A 81 -5.59 1.54 -8.54
N VAL A 82 -6.34 0.48 -8.25
CA VAL A 82 -7.61 0.16 -8.90
C VAL A 82 -8.69 0.11 -7.84
N TYR A 83 -9.75 0.89 -8.02
CA TYR A 83 -10.89 0.91 -7.10
C TYR A 83 -12.19 0.60 -7.84
N GLY A 84 -12.78 -0.54 -7.52
CA GLY A 84 -13.92 -1.10 -8.23
C GLY A 84 -13.59 -1.33 -9.72
N GLU A 85 -14.56 -1.05 -10.60
CA GLU A 85 -14.40 -1.22 -12.05
C GLU A 85 -14.13 0.11 -12.78
N ASP A 86 -14.20 1.24 -12.08
CA ASP A 86 -14.36 2.56 -12.68
C ASP A 86 -13.12 3.45 -12.49
N VAL A 87 -12.35 3.27 -11.42
CA VAL A 87 -11.21 4.13 -11.07
C VAL A 87 -9.90 3.37 -11.22
N VAL A 88 -8.99 3.92 -12.00
CA VAL A 88 -7.60 3.47 -12.10
C VAL A 88 -6.70 4.68 -11.97
N GLU A 89 -5.75 4.61 -11.04
CA GLU A 89 -4.75 5.64 -10.81
C GLU A 89 -3.34 5.03 -10.95
N TYR A 90 -2.49 5.68 -11.74
CA TYR A 90 -1.07 5.35 -11.84
C TYR A 90 -0.28 6.42 -11.11
N MET A 91 0.22 6.09 -9.93
CA MET A 91 0.91 7.01 -9.04
C MET A 91 2.42 6.83 -9.15
N SER A 92 3.15 7.87 -9.48
CA SER A 92 4.60 7.94 -9.33
C SER A 92 4.92 8.17 -7.86
N LEU A 93 5.49 7.15 -7.19
CA LEU A 93 5.77 7.17 -5.76
C LEU A 93 7.17 7.72 -5.50
N TYR A 94 7.25 8.71 -4.61
CA TYR A 94 8.49 9.36 -4.19
C TYR A 94 8.66 9.36 -2.68
N THR A 95 9.90 9.43 -2.23
CA THR A 95 10.29 9.91 -0.90
C THR A 95 11.21 11.12 -1.06
N ALA A 96 11.16 12.06 -0.11
CA ALA A 96 12.01 13.25 -0.12
C ALA A 96 12.56 13.51 1.28
N ASP A 97 13.87 13.75 1.39
CA ASP A 97 14.58 13.99 2.64
C ASP A 97 15.26 15.39 2.70
N GLY A 98 15.19 16.14 1.61
CA GLY A 98 15.71 17.50 1.51
C GLY A 98 14.64 18.48 1.04
N PHE A 99 14.42 19.54 1.81
CA PHE A 99 13.47 20.60 1.46
C PHE A 99 13.81 21.90 2.18
N THR A 100 13.29 23.03 1.65
CA THR A 100 13.42 24.39 2.21
C THR A 100 12.05 25.09 2.19
N GLY A 101 11.94 26.23 2.84
CA GLY A 101 10.72 27.03 2.91
C GLY A 101 9.94 26.80 4.21
N ASP A 102 8.85 27.51 4.35
CA ASP A 102 7.97 27.45 5.50
C ASP A 102 6.66 26.72 5.16
N PRO A 103 6.06 25.97 6.10
CA PRO A 103 4.82 25.29 5.87
C PRO A 103 3.66 26.27 5.67
N ILE A 104 2.69 25.87 4.85
CA ILE A 104 1.42 26.57 4.66
C ILE A 104 0.25 25.67 5.09
N GLU A 105 -0.94 26.26 5.25
CA GLU A 105 -2.17 25.49 5.40
C GLU A 105 -2.51 24.81 4.07
N CYS A 106 -2.88 23.52 4.13
CA CYS A 106 -3.27 22.75 2.97
C CYS A 106 -4.78 22.80 2.77
N ASP A 107 -5.24 23.18 1.58
CA ASP A 107 -6.67 23.25 1.25
C ASP A 107 -7.35 21.87 1.14
N GLU A 108 -6.58 20.79 1.07
CA GLU A 108 -7.07 19.42 0.91
C GLU A 108 -7.24 18.65 2.22
N GLY A 109 -6.61 19.11 3.29
CA GLY A 109 -6.66 18.43 4.59
C GLY A 109 -5.70 19.02 5.62
N ILE A 110 -5.36 18.20 6.60
CA ILE A 110 -4.48 18.57 7.70
C ILE A 110 -3.11 17.89 7.48
N LEU A 111 -2.06 18.68 7.43
CA LEU A 111 -0.68 18.19 7.36
C LEU A 111 -0.13 17.97 8.78
N GLU A 112 0.42 16.79 9.02
CA GLU A 112 1.02 16.43 10.31
C GLU A 112 2.30 15.60 10.13
N TRP A 113 3.33 15.92 10.95
CA TRP A 113 4.54 15.11 11.05
C TRP A 113 4.32 13.92 11.97
N VAL A 114 4.16 12.74 11.38
CA VAL A 114 3.89 11.48 12.10
C VAL A 114 5.15 10.64 12.18
N GLU A 115 5.46 10.11 13.37
CA GLU A 115 6.57 9.18 13.57
C GLU A 115 6.38 7.93 12.70
N LYS A 116 7.43 7.48 12.01
CA LYS A 116 7.37 6.32 11.10
C LYS A 116 6.77 5.07 11.77
N GLU A 117 7.09 4.86 13.03
CA GLU A 117 6.60 3.71 13.83
C GLU A 117 5.08 3.76 14.06
N LYS A 118 4.48 4.95 14.03
CA LYS A 118 3.04 5.18 14.23
C LYS A 118 2.22 5.19 12.94
N ILE A 119 2.87 5.20 11.78
CA ILE A 119 2.18 5.22 10.48
C ILE A 119 1.21 4.04 10.34
N LYS A 120 1.60 2.86 10.80
CA LYS A 120 0.78 1.65 10.75
C LYS A 120 -0.56 1.74 11.50
N ASP A 121 -0.65 2.66 12.47
CA ASP A 121 -1.82 2.85 13.35
C ASP A 121 -2.81 3.87 12.75
N LEU A 122 -2.43 4.56 11.67
CA LEU A 122 -3.28 5.51 10.96
C LEU A 122 -4.31 4.79 10.08
N ASN A 123 -5.38 5.50 9.74
CA ASN A 123 -6.35 5.04 8.74
C ASN A 123 -5.77 5.18 7.33
N LEU A 124 -4.93 4.22 6.94
CA LEU A 124 -4.32 4.10 5.62
C LEU A 124 -5.14 3.18 4.70
N TRP A 125 -4.83 3.19 3.42
CA TRP A 125 -5.12 2.05 2.56
C TRP A 125 -4.22 0.86 2.96
N GLU A 126 -4.74 -0.35 2.95
CA GLU A 126 -3.93 -1.53 3.34
C GLU A 126 -2.71 -1.73 2.42
N GLY A 127 -2.83 -1.35 1.15
CA GLY A 127 -1.73 -1.38 0.19
C GLY A 127 -0.60 -0.39 0.51
N ASP A 128 -0.90 0.71 1.20
CA ASP A 128 0.12 1.69 1.58
C ASP A 128 1.12 1.08 2.56
N LYS A 129 0.66 0.20 3.45
CA LYS A 129 1.52 -0.54 4.37
C LYS A 129 2.53 -1.44 3.65
N ILE A 130 2.18 -1.90 2.43
CA ILE A 130 3.06 -2.71 1.59
C ILE A 130 4.20 -1.85 1.04
N PHE A 131 3.89 -0.70 0.43
CA PHE A 131 4.96 0.12 -0.11
C PHE A 131 5.80 0.81 0.98
N PHE A 132 5.24 1.13 2.15
CA PHE A 132 6.06 1.56 3.30
C PHE A 132 7.07 0.47 3.69
N ARG A 133 6.65 -0.80 3.74
CA ARG A 133 7.56 -1.91 4.00
C ARG A 133 8.67 -2.00 2.94
N LEU A 134 8.31 -1.90 1.65
CA LEU A 134 9.28 -1.93 0.55
C LEU A 134 10.26 -0.75 0.61
N ILE A 135 9.80 0.43 1.04
CA ILE A 135 10.65 1.60 1.26
C ILE A 135 11.61 1.37 2.43
N ASP A 136 11.14 0.79 3.53
CA ASP A 136 11.95 0.46 4.72
C ASP A 136 12.98 -0.64 4.44
N GLU A 137 12.65 -1.61 3.56
CA GLU A 137 13.55 -2.66 3.08
C GLU A 137 14.55 -2.15 2.00
N GLU A 138 14.50 -0.86 1.67
CA GLU A 138 15.36 -0.19 0.69
C GLU A 138 15.27 -0.76 -0.73
N GLU A 139 14.12 -1.33 -1.12
CA GLU A 139 13.89 -1.73 -2.51
C GLU A 139 14.15 -0.56 -3.46
N GLU A 140 14.94 -0.80 -4.51
CA GLU A 140 15.41 0.27 -5.40
C GLU A 140 14.28 0.90 -6.19
N PHE A 141 13.59 0.10 -6.99
CA PHE A 141 12.46 0.51 -7.81
C PHE A 141 11.47 -0.64 -7.93
N PHE A 142 10.20 -0.35 -7.74
CA PHE A 142 9.17 -1.38 -7.84
C PHE A 142 7.93 -0.91 -8.61
N SER A 143 7.23 -1.88 -9.19
CA SER A 143 5.87 -1.72 -9.69
C SER A 143 4.92 -2.48 -8.78
N LEU A 144 4.03 -1.76 -8.11
CA LEU A 144 3.06 -2.33 -7.18
C LEU A 144 1.64 -2.12 -7.73
N LYS A 145 0.87 -3.21 -7.93
CA LYS A 145 -0.53 -3.13 -8.29
C LYS A 145 -1.40 -3.49 -7.11
N LEU A 146 -2.35 -2.62 -6.80
CA LEU A 146 -3.31 -2.75 -5.71
C LEU A 146 -4.72 -2.71 -6.28
N VAL A 147 -5.55 -3.70 -6.00
CA VAL A 147 -6.95 -3.74 -6.47
C VAL A 147 -7.86 -3.83 -5.26
N TYR A 148 -8.74 -2.85 -5.15
CA TYR A 148 -9.74 -2.73 -4.10
C TYR A 148 -11.15 -2.88 -4.66
N ASN A 149 -12.04 -3.47 -3.89
CA ASN A 149 -13.47 -3.39 -4.16
C ASN A 149 -14.08 -2.08 -3.64
N LYS A 150 -15.37 -1.86 -3.90
CA LYS A 150 -16.10 -0.64 -3.47
C LYS A 150 -16.38 -0.56 -1.95
N SER A 151 -15.93 -1.55 -1.19
CA SER A 151 -15.98 -1.57 0.28
C SER A 151 -14.60 -1.38 0.91
N ASP A 152 -13.64 -0.82 0.17
CA ASP A 152 -12.25 -0.53 0.58
C ASP A 152 -11.44 -1.79 0.95
N VAL A 153 -11.90 -2.99 0.56
CA VAL A 153 -11.17 -4.24 0.83
C VAL A 153 -10.18 -4.50 -0.29
N LEU A 154 -8.93 -4.76 0.08
CA LEU A 154 -7.85 -5.14 -0.83
C LEU A 154 -8.07 -6.58 -1.32
N GLU A 155 -8.32 -6.77 -2.62
CA GLU A 155 -8.63 -8.08 -3.21
C GLU A 155 -7.46 -8.70 -3.97
N TYR A 156 -6.56 -7.86 -4.48
CA TYR A 156 -5.41 -8.35 -5.23
C TYR A 156 -4.22 -7.42 -5.11
N VAL A 157 -3.04 -8.03 -4.99
CA VAL A 157 -1.75 -7.33 -4.99
C VAL A 157 -0.79 -8.04 -5.93
N ALA A 158 -0.01 -7.27 -6.68
CA ALA A 158 1.12 -7.79 -7.44
C ALA A 158 2.33 -6.87 -7.31
N LEU A 159 3.48 -7.43 -6.99
CA LEU A 159 4.78 -6.76 -6.94
C LEU A 159 5.62 -7.19 -8.15
N ASN A 160 6.07 -6.22 -8.95
CA ASN A 160 6.86 -6.46 -10.15
C ASN A 160 6.23 -7.54 -11.07
N GLY A 161 4.89 -7.46 -11.23
CA GLY A 161 4.10 -8.39 -12.04
C GLY A 161 3.83 -9.76 -11.41
N LYS A 162 4.32 -10.03 -10.19
CA LYS A 162 4.08 -11.30 -9.49
C LYS A 162 3.02 -11.13 -8.41
N PRO A 163 1.96 -11.95 -8.40
CA PRO A 163 0.96 -11.91 -7.34
C PRO A 163 1.57 -12.13 -5.96
N MET A 164 1.09 -11.37 -4.98
CA MET A 164 1.43 -11.53 -3.56
C MET A 164 0.30 -12.25 -2.82
N GLU A 165 0.66 -12.93 -1.75
CA GLU A 165 -0.30 -13.67 -0.93
C GLU A 165 -1.03 -12.73 0.04
N LEU A 166 -2.37 -12.83 0.06
CA LEU A 166 -3.23 -12.10 0.97
C LEU A 166 -3.84 -13.04 2.00
N PHE A 167 -3.93 -12.60 3.26
CA PHE A 167 -4.55 -13.31 4.35
C PHE A 167 -5.81 -12.61 4.85
N ASP A 168 -6.88 -13.38 5.06
CA ASP A 168 -8.01 -12.93 5.88
C ASP A 168 -7.54 -12.77 7.33
N VAL A 169 -7.79 -11.60 7.91
CA VAL A 169 -7.55 -11.34 9.33
C VAL A 169 -8.67 -11.97 10.15
N ILE A 170 -8.30 -12.70 11.21
CA ILE A 170 -9.25 -13.30 12.14
C ILE A 170 -9.15 -12.65 13.52
N ASP A 171 -10.23 -12.73 14.30
CA ASP A 171 -10.24 -12.36 15.72
C ASP A 171 -9.72 -13.52 16.61
N GLU A 172 -9.69 -13.32 17.92
CA GLU A 172 -9.24 -14.33 18.90
C GLU A 172 -10.15 -15.57 18.93
N ASP A 173 -11.40 -15.46 18.50
CA ASP A 173 -12.36 -16.55 18.40
C ASP A 173 -12.27 -17.29 17.05
N GLY A 174 -11.40 -16.85 16.13
CA GLY A 174 -11.18 -17.44 14.81
C GLY A 174 -12.19 -16.98 13.73
N ASN A 175 -13.00 -15.95 14.00
CA ASN A 175 -13.93 -15.41 13.03
C ASN A 175 -13.23 -14.40 12.12
N LYS A 176 -13.58 -14.38 10.82
CA LYS A 176 -13.08 -13.37 9.89
C LYS A 176 -13.55 -11.98 10.29
N THR A 177 -12.63 -11.03 10.39
CA THR A 177 -12.92 -9.62 10.70
C THR A 177 -13.42 -8.83 9.49
N GLY A 178 -13.30 -9.38 8.28
CA GLY A 178 -13.53 -8.69 7.02
C GLY A 178 -12.31 -7.88 6.53
N GLN A 179 -11.25 -7.81 7.31
CA GLN A 179 -9.98 -7.21 6.90
C GLN A 179 -9.10 -8.21 6.17
N VAL A 180 -8.29 -7.70 5.24
CA VAL A 180 -7.31 -8.49 4.48
C VAL A 180 -5.97 -7.80 4.60
N LYS A 181 -4.89 -8.57 4.81
CA LYS A 181 -3.51 -8.07 4.82
C LYS A 181 -2.60 -8.88 3.90
N GLU A 182 -1.63 -8.23 3.30
CA GLU A 182 -0.55 -8.92 2.59
C GLU A 182 0.30 -9.69 3.61
N ARG A 183 0.81 -10.86 3.20
CA ARG A 183 1.53 -11.80 4.05
C ARG A 183 2.69 -11.18 4.82
N GLY A 184 3.57 -10.42 4.16
CA GLY A 184 4.72 -9.77 4.80
C GLY A 184 4.31 -8.74 5.84
N VAL A 185 3.26 -7.96 5.53
CA VAL A 185 2.66 -7.00 6.48
C VAL A 185 2.04 -7.73 7.66
N ALA A 186 1.26 -8.79 7.41
CA ALA A 186 0.61 -9.59 8.46
C ALA A 186 1.63 -10.19 9.44
N HIS A 187 2.73 -10.73 8.93
CA HIS A 187 3.80 -11.31 9.75
C HIS A 187 4.57 -10.25 10.54
N ARG A 188 4.91 -9.11 9.91
CA ARG A 188 5.59 -8.00 10.59
C ARG A 188 4.77 -7.45 11.75
N ASP A 189 3.46 -7.30 11.54
CA ASP A 189 2.55 -6.71 12.53
C ASP A 189 2.05 -7.74 13.57
N GLY A 190 2.37 -9.03 13.40
CA GLY A 190 1.85 -10.11 14.27
C GLY A 190 0.34 -10.33 14.15
N THR A 191 -0.23 -10.08 12.94
CA THR A 191 -1.67 -10.18 12.71
C THR A 191 -2.15 -11.63 12.73
N LEU A 192 -3.24 -11.90 13.46
CA LEU A 192 -3.86 -13.21 13.49
C LEU A 192 -4.49 -13.57 12.14
N HIS A 193 -4.13 -14.74 11.61
CA HIS A 193 -4.67 -15.28 10.37
C HIS A 193 -4.76 -16.81 10.45
N ALA A 194 -5.69 -17.38 9.68
CA ALA A 194 -5.89 -18.82 9.66
C ALA A 194 -4.79 -19.52 8.83
N THR A 195 -4.36 -20.69 9.31
CA THR A 195 -3.52 -21.61 8.56
C THR A 195 -4.18 -22.98 8.45
N VAL A 196 -3.91 -23.70 7.37
CA VAL A 196 -4.43 -25.05 7.15
C VAL A 196 -3.27 -26.03 7.11
N HIS A 197 -3.33 -27.08 7.93
CA HIS A 197 -2.42 -28.20 7.87
C HIS A 197 -3.15 -29.40 7.30
N ILE A 198 -2.64 -29.96 6.18
CA ILE A 198 -3.21 -31.15 5.53
C ILE A 198 -2.28 -32.33 5.80
N TRP A 199 -2.81 -33.36 6.42
CA TRP A 199 -2.13 -34.63 6.62
C TRP A 199 -2.59 -35.63 5.59
N ILE A 200 -1.69 -36.06 4.71
CA ILE A 200 -1.97 -37.12 3.74
C ILE A 200 -1.49 -38.44 4.35
N VAL A 201 -2.41 -39.32 4.60
CA VAL A 201 -2.13 -40.62 5.23
C VAL A 201 -2.64 -41.75 4.35
N ARG A 202 -1.94 -42.90 4.37
CA ARG A 202 -2.42 -44.15 3.79
C ARG A 202 -2.28 -45.31 4.78
N PRO A 203 -3.20 -46.29 4.76
CA PRO A 203 -3.07 -47.49 5.59
C PRO A 203 -1.77 -48.24 5.31
N ASN A 204 -1.11 -48.72 6.37
CA ASN A 204 0.07 -49.55 6.33
C ASN A 204 -0.08 -50.75 7.28
N GLN A 205 0.26 -51.94 6.82
CA GLN A 205 0.06 -53.17 7.60
C GLN A 205 1.01 -53.34 8.79
N GLU A 206 2.16 -52.61 8.79
CA GLU A 206 3.17 -52.75 9.86
C GLU A 206 2.97 -51.75 11.00
N SER A 207 2.57 -50.50 10.66
CA SER A 207 2.51 -49.38 11.63
C SER A 207 1.13 -48.71 11.74
N GLY A 208 0.13 -49.20 11.00
CA GLY A 208 -1.21 -48.64 10.94
C GLY A 208 -1.37 -47.60 9.81
N TYR A 209 -0.52 -46.59 9.75
CA TYR A 209 -0.56 -45.55 8.70
C TYR A 209 0.84 -45.02 8.37
N ASP A 210 1.09 -44.78 7.07
CA ASP A 210 2.16 -43.92 6.59
C ASP A 210 1.64 -42.49 6.47
N VAL A 211 2.50 -41.53 6.77
CA VAL A 211 2.24 -40.09 6.61
C VAL A 211 3.17 -39.53 5.54
N LEU A 212 2.60 -38.82 4.57
CA LEU A 212 3.41 -38.13 3.58
C LEU A 212 4.01 -36.87 4.23
N LEU A 213 5.33 -36.85 4.30
CA LEU A 213 6.10 -35.69 4.76
C LEU A 213 6.65 -34.92 3.57
N GLN A 214 6.47 -33.60 3.59
CA GLN A 214 7.11 -32.69 2.64
C GLN A 214 8.34 -32.07 3.31
N LYS A 215 9.53 -32.33 2.76
CA LYS A 215 10.71 -31.53 3.08
C LYS A 215 10.53 -30.13 2.46
N ARG A 216 10.55 -29.08 3.25
CA ARG A 216 10.43 -27.70 2.75
C ARG A 216 11.69 -27.32 1.98
N SER A 217 11.53 -26.43 1.01
CA SER A 217 12.64 -25.83 0.28
C SER A 217 13.50 -24.95 1.21
N GLU A 218 14.81 -24.99 1.02
CA GLU A 218 15.77 -24.15 1.76
C GLU A 218 15.57 -22.63 1.53
N CYS A 219 14.89 -22.25 0.43
CA CYS A 219 14.58 -20.85 0.09
C CYS A 219 13.28 -20.33 0.73
N LYS A 220 12.68 -21.05 1.69
CA LYS A 220 11.50 -20.58 2.41
C LYS A 220 11.89 -19.70 3.61
N ASP A 221 11.13 -18.60 3.80
CA ASP A 221 11.38 -17.58 4.83
C ASP A 221 11.23 -18.12 6.26
N SER A 222 10.46 -19.19 6.45
CA SER A 222 10.24 -19.81 7.76
C SER A 222 10.37 -21.32 7.72
N ASN A 223 10.97 -21.91 8.76
CA ASN A 223 11.19 -23.36 8.89
C ASN A 223 11.76 -24.00 7.61
N PRO A 224 12.92 -23.55 7.10
CA PRO A 224 13.60 -24.24 5.98
C PRO A 224 13.90 -25.70 6.37
N GLY A 225 13.88 -26.59 5.38
CA GLY A 225 14.03 -28.03 5.57
C GLY A 225 15.45 -28.51 5.73
#